data_ee6af387f5c9a6a45a6db8dd6e10a5f1
#
_entry.id   ee6af387f5c9a6a45a6db8dd6e10a5f1
#
_cell.length_a   1.000
_cell.length_b   1.000
_cell.length_c   1.000
_cell.angle_alpha   90.00
_cell.angle_beta   90.00
_cell.angle_gamma   90.00
#
_symmetry.space_group_name_H-M   'P 1'
#
loop_
_entity.id
_entity.type
_entity.pdbx_description
1 polymer ?
#
loop_
_entity_poly.entity_id
_entity_poly.type
_entity_poly.pdbx_seq_one_letter_code
_entity_poly.pdbx_strand_id
1 'polypeptide(L)'
;MKPTAIRRFLTVFALALCGITHSVRAADKPNVLFIAIDDLNHWVGHLGRNPQTKTPNMDRLAKMGVTFTKAYCTAPACNPSRASLMSGQRPSTTGCYLNSQNWRPGISEDKLLNSHFVKNNYRVYGAGKIYHGAADRGGEWTDYFPGKGGNLKLDASAKDDGVGGIKFGPLANTDEEMPDYGVVSYCIEKMHEKADQPFFIACGLVKPHMPFSVPKKWFDMFPLDSIQLQPHRADDLDDVPPAGVKMAGPQGDHAAIVKSGRWKEAVQAYLATIAFCDAQVGRLLDAWEKSPQRDNTIICLWSDHGWSLGEKSHWRKFALWEEPTRTVFIWKAPGVTPSGGVCERPVDYTSIYPTLCALTGLPQPAHLDGRDISALLKDVKATWDVPAITTHGFQNHTVRTEDWRYIRYADGGEELYDAAADPLEYTNLAARPEHAARKAGLAKWLPKTNAPALPGGGGGGGEGDEAKKAK
;
A
#
# COMPACT_ATOMS: atom_id res chain seq x y z
N MET A 1 46.17 68.31 -61.66
CA MET A 1 45.29 68.25 -60.50
C MET A 1 44.96 66.76 -60.28
N LYS A 2 45.49 66.13 -59.20
CA LYS A 2 45.32 64.73 -58.89
C LYS A 2 44.26 64.59 -57.80
N PRO A 3 43.29 63.67 -57.82
CA PRO A 3 42.40 63.45 -56.72
C PRO A 3 42.99 62.47 -55.72
N THR A 4 42.87 62.78 -54.47
CA THR A 4 43.35 62.06 -53.27
C THR A 4 42.41 60.90 -52.92
N ALA A 5 42.94 59.73 -52.83
CA ALA A 5 42.22 58.52 -52.43
C ALA A 5 42.12 58.46 -50.88
N ILE A 6 40.90 58.43 -50.35
CA ILE A 6 40.61 58.20 -48.91
C ILE A 6 40.49 56.70 -48.71
N ARG A 7 41.46 56.07 -47.99
CA ARG A 7 41.40 54.72 -47.48
C ARG A 7 40.53 54.69 -46.23
N ARG A 8 39.38 54.02 -46.30
CA ARG A 8 38.58 53.63 -45.12
C ARG A 8 39.15 52.40 -44.54
N PHE A 9 39.63 52.40 -43.29
CA PHE A 9 39.97 51.28 -42.47
C PHE A 9 38.65 50.71 -41.90
N LEU A 10 38.26 49.52 -42.28
CA LEU A 10 37.26 48.73 -41.62
C LEU A 10 37.92 47.95 -40.47
N THR A 11 37.69 48.35 -39.25
CA THR A 11 38.05 47.60 -38.05
C THR A 11 36.97 46.55 -37.83
N VAL A 12 37.25 45.29 -38.10
CA VAL A 12 36.36 44.17 -37.77
C VAL A 12 36.55 43.83 -36.30
N PHE A 13 35.55 44.19 -35.49
CA PHE A 13 35.45 43.76 -34.10
C PHE A 13 34.90 42.32 -34.09
N ALA A 14 35.76 41.35 -33.90
CA ALA A 14 35.33 39.96 -33.62
C ALA A 14 34.85 39.89 -32.18
N LEU A 15 33.53 39.90 -31.95
CA LEU A 15 32.95 39.49 -30.68
C LEU A 15 33.11 38.00 -30.54
N ALA A 16 34.07 37.58 -29.71
CA ALA A 16 34.12 36.19 -29.21
C ALA A 16 32.93 35.99 -28.25
N LEU A 17 31.82 35.46 -28.75
CA LEU A 17 30.79 34.85 -27.91
C LEU A 17 31.40 33.62 -27.23
N CYS A 18 31.91 33.80 -26.01
CA CYS A 18 32.18 32.68 -25.13
C CYS A 18 30.81 32.09 -24.75
N GLY A 19 30.35 31.14 -25.54
CA GLY A 19 29.18 30.33 -25.19
C GLY A 19 29.54 29.53 -23.94
N ILE A 20 29.08 30.00 -22.76
CA ILE A 20 28.99 29.19 -21.55
C ILE A 20 27.96 28.11 -21.89
N THR A 21 28.44 27.00 -22.45
CA THR A 21 27.65 25.77 -22.47
C THR A 21 27.48 25.36 -21.02
N HIS A 22 26.42 25.84 -20.38
CA HIS A 22 25.90 25.13 -19.24
C HIS A 22 25.59 23.72 -19.77
N SER A 23 26.51 22.77 -19.55
CA SER A 23 26.12 21.37 -19.56
C SER A 23 25.02 21.27 -18.52
N VAL A 24 23.77 21.19 -18.98
CA VAL A 24 22.68 20.72 -18.13
C VAL A 24 23.14 19.35 -17.70
N ARG A 25 23.71 19.28 -16.49
CA ARG A 25 23.93 18.02 -15.80
C ARG A 25 22.59 17.31 -15.91
N ALA A 26 22.57 16.13 -16.53
CA ALA A 26 21.38 15.29 -16.53
C ALA A 26 20.88 15.31 -15.10
N ALA A 27 19.67 15.86 -14.87
CA ALA A 27 19.13 16.04 -13.54
C ALA A 27 19.35 14.71 -12.81
N ASP A 28 20.05 14.74 -11.67
CA ASP A 28 20.42 13.53 -10.96
C ASP A 28 19.11 12.76 -10.71
N LYS A 29 19.01 11.53 -11.22
CA LYS A 29 17.79 10.71 -11.07
C LYS A 29 17.38 10.71 -9.60
N PRO A 30 16.12 10.94 -9.26
CA PRO A 30 15.71 11.00 -7.86
C PRO A 30 15.87 9.64 -7.17
N ASN A 31 16.24 9.67 -5.91
CA ASN A 31 16.17 8.52 -5.03
C ASN A 31 14.72 8.13 -4.75
N VAL A 32 14.50 6.88 -4.35
CA VAL A 32 13.19 6.37 -3.98
C VAL A 32 13.24 5.75 -2.59
N LEU A 33 12.39 6.22 -1.69
CA LEU A 33 12.08 5.60 -0.41
C LEU A 33 10.68 4.99 -0.50
N PHE A 34 10.63 3.66 -0.56
CA PHE A 34 9.44 2.86 -0.80
C PHE A 34 9.01 2.18 0.49
N ILE A 35 8.01 2.73 1.19
CA ILE A 35 7.60 2.28 2.52
C ILE A 35 6.36 1.40 2.39
N ALA A 36 6.54 0.10 2.63
CA ALA A 36 5.50 -0.92 2.59
C ALA A 36 5.06 -1.26 4.01
N ILE A 37 3.77 -1.23 4.28
CA ILE A 37 3.19 -1.58 5.57
C ILE A 37 2.26 -2.78 5.41
N ASP A 38 2.26 -3.71 6.35
CA ASP A 38 1.48 -4.94 6.27
C ASP A 38 0.19 -4.83 7.11
N ASP A 39 -0.97 -5.14 6.51
CA ASP A 39 -2.28 -5.13 7.18
C ASP A 39 -2.74 -3.76 7.74
N LEU A 40 -2.20 -2.64 7.29
CA LEU A 40 -2.65 -1.32 7.73
C LEU A 40 -3.86 -0.87 6.91
N ASN A 41 -5.03 -0.86 7.53
CA ASN A 41 -6.21 -0.25 6.94
C ASN A 41 -6.12 1.29 6.94
N HIS A 42 -7.15 1.96 6.50
CA HIS A 42 -7.20 3.42 6.44
C HIS A 42 -7.45 4.13 7.80
N TRP A 43 -7.21 3.44 8.92
CA TRP A 43 -7.22 4.02 10.26
C TRP A 43 -5.91 4.77 10.52
N VAL A 44 -5.77 5.93 9.91
CA VAL A 44 -4.67 6.88 10.11
C VAL A 44 -5.25 8.27 10.35
N GLY A 45 -4.55 9.11 11.12
CA GLY A 45 -5.08 10.38 11.59
C GLY A 45 -5.58 11.29 10.47
N HIS A 46 -4.76 11.47 9.42
CA HIS A 46 -5.09 12.36 8.29
C HIS A 46 -6.28 11.88 7.42
N LEU A 47 -6.69 10.62 7.49
CA LEU A 47 -7.90 10.11 6.82
C LEU A 47 -9.15 10.18 7.69
N GLY A 48 -9.02 10.38 9.00
CA GLY A 48 -10.12 10.67 9.92
C GLY A 48 -11.11 9.54 10.17
N ARG A 49 -10.84 8.30 9.69
CA ARG A 49 -11.78 7.17 9.79
C ARG A 49 -12.00 6.71 11.25
N ASN A 50 -10.93 6.68 12.03
CA ASN A 50 -11.00 6.34 13.45
C ASN A 50 -10.34 7.47 14.26
N PRO A 51 -11.11 8.23 15.05
CA PRO A 51 -10.57 9.37 15.79
C PRO A 51 -9.63 8.99 16.94
N GLN A 52 -9.58 7.70 17.32
CA GLN A 52 -8.70 7.21 18.37
C GLN A 52 -7.28 6.95 17.86
N THR A 53 -7.08 6.87 16.55
CA THR A 53 -5.78 6.54 15.94
C THR A 53 -4.76 7.64 16.23
N LYS A 54 -3.51 7.23 16.50
CA LYS A 54 -2.37 8.12 16.77
C LYS A 54 -1.25 7.82 15.78
N THR A 55 -1.22 8.61 14.67
CA THR A 55 -0.25 8.45 13.59
C THR A 55 0.43 9.78 13.21
N PRO A 56 1.07 10.49 14.17
CA PRO A 56 1.62 11.82 13.92
C PRO A 56 2.68 11.85 12.81
N ASN A 57 3.40 10.76 12.56
CA ASN A 57 4.47 10.69 11.57
C ASN A 57 3.93 10.46 10.15
N MET A 58 2.94 9.57 9.97
CA MET A 58 2.23 9.42 8.70
C MET A 58 1.47 10.71 8.36
N ASP A 59 0.87 11.37 9.37
CA ASP A 59 0.19 12.67 9.20
C ASP A 59 1.19 13.77 8.83
N ARG A 60 2.43 13.73 9.35
CA ARG A 60 3.53 14.62 8.94
C ARG A 60 3.88 14.40 7.46
N LEU A 61 4.03 13.15 7.02
CA LEU A 61 4.29 12.82 5.61
C LEU A 61 3.15 13.30 4.71
N ALA A 62 1.90 13.09 5.11
CA ALA A 62 0.72 13.56 4.39
C ALA A 62 0.73 15.09 4.18
N LYS A 63 1.16 15.85 5.18
CA LYS A 63 1.32 17.32 5.08
C LYS A 63 2.45 17.77 4.14
N MET A 64 3.42 16.90 3.88
CA MET A 64 4.55 17.20 2.98
C MET A 64 4.30 16.84 1.52
N GLY A 65 3.26 16.08 1.23
CA GLY A 65 2.98 15.54 -0.10
C GLY A 65 1.51 15.45 -0.43
N VAL A 66 1.14 14.42 -1.18
CA VAL A 66 -0.23 14.14 -1.61
C VAL A 66 -0.73 12.84 -0.96
N THR A 67 -1.90 12.92 -0.33
CA THR A 67 -2.65 11.77 0.19
C THR A 67 -3.79 11.41 -0.75
N PHE A 68 -3.91 10.13 -1.08
CA PHE A 68 -5.11 9.60 -1.74
C PHE A 68 -6.10 9.10 -0.70
N THR A 69 -7.30 9.68 -0.68
CA THR A 69 -8.35 9.28 0.27
C THR A 69 -9.08 8.02 -0.17
N LYS A 70 -8.99 7.66 -1.45
CA LYS A 70 -9.65 6.50 -2.09
C LYS A 70 -8.60 5.64 -2.82
N ALA A 71 -7.65 5.10 -2.06
CA ALA A 71 -6.64 4.17 -2.57
C ALA A 71 -6.99 2.73 -2.19
N TYR A 72 -6.87 1.82 -3.15
CA TYR A 72 -7.31 0.43 -3.00
C TYR A 72 -6.22 -0.56 -3.37
N CYS A 73 -6.14 -1.64 -2.60
CA CYS A 73 -5.27 -2.77 -2.94
C CYS A 73 -5.77 -3.49 -4.20
N THR A 74 -4.88 -4.17 -4.90
CA THR A 74 -5.24 -5.01 -6.06
C THR A 74 -5.84 -6.34 -5.65
N ALA A 75 -5.53 -6.79 -4.42
CA ALA A 75 -6.13 -7.94 -3.76
C ALA A 75 -6.13 -7.74 -2.25
N PRO A 76 -7.19 -8.15 -1.52
CA PRO A 76 -7.23 -8.08 -0.06
C PRO A 76 -6.53 -9.28 0.58
N ALA A 77 -5.29 -9.53 0.16
CA ALA A 77 -4.41 -10.60 0.64
C ALA A 77 -2.95 -10.27 0.30
N CYS A 78 -2.03 -10.54 1.22
CA CYS A 78 -0.64 -10.07 1.14
C CYS A 78 0.06 -10.53 -0.14
N ASN A 79 0.03 -11.84 -0.44
CA ASN A 79 0.75 -12.40 -1.58
C ASN A 79 0.28 -11.82 -2.93
N PRO A 80 -1.01 -11.92 -3.31
CA PRO A 80 -1.45 -11.41 -4.60
C PRO A 80 -1.36 -9.89 -4.69
N SER A 81 -1.58 -9.14 -3.60
CA SER A 81 -1.43 -7.68 -3.61
C SER A 81 0.02 -7.27 -3.87
N ARG A 82 0.97 -7.85 -3.12
CA ARG A 82 2.40 -7.53 -3.25
C ARG A 82 2.96 -7.99 -4.60
N ALA A 83 2.60 -9.20 -5.05
CA ALA A 83 2.99 -9.70 -6.37
C ALA A 83 2.46 -8.79 -7.50
N SER A 84 1.21 -8.34 -7.39
CA SER A 84 0.59 -7.42 -8.34
C SER A 84 1.30 -6.05 -8.36
N LEU A 85 1.52 -5.44 -7.19
CA LEU A 85 2.18 -4.15 -7.09
C LEU A 85 3.62 -4.20 -7.63
N MET A 86 4.40 -5.22 -7.24
CA MET A 86 5.79 -5.35 -7.63
C MET A 86 5.97 -5.73 -9.10
N SER A 87 4.98 -6.33 -9.74
CA SER A 87 5.00 -6.63 -11.18
C SER A 87 4.25 -5.60 -12.04
N GLY A 88 3.41 -4.76 -11.42
CA GLY A 88 2.48 -3.88 -12.13
C GLY A 88 1.36 -4.62 -12.86
N GLN A 89 1.16 -5.92 -12.59
CA GLN A 89 0.15 -6.78 -13.22
C GLN A 89 -0.92 -7.21 -12.22
N ARG A 90 -2.18 -7.20 -12.65
CA ARG A 90 -3.32 -7.59 -11.79
C ARG A 90 -3.30 -9.08 -11.45
N PRO A 91 -3.93 -9.50 -10.34
CA PRO A 91 -4.12 -10.93 -10.05
C PRO A 91 -4.82 -11.69 -11.19
N SER A 92 -5.77 -11.05 -11.87
CA SER A 92 -6.45 -11.60 -13.04
C SER A 92 -5.54 -11.81 -14.27
N THR A 93 -4.43 -11.09 -14.35
CA THR A 93 -3.41 -11.23 -15.39
C THR A 93 -2.39 -12.32 -15.04
N THR A 94 -1.98 -12.41 -13.78
CA THR A 94 -0.90 -13.30 -13.33
C THR A 94 -1.38 -14.67 -12.87
N GLY A 95 -2.66 -14.80 -12.47
CA GLY A 95 -3.20 -16.01 -11.84
C GLY A 95 -2.83 -16.16 -10.35
N CYS A 96 -2.17 -15.17 -9.75
CA CYS A 96 -1.88 -15.15 -8.32
C CYS A 96 -3.05 -14.51 -7.56
N TYR A 97 -3.88 -15.32 -6.91
CA TYR A 97 -5.10 -14.88 -6.24
C TYR A 97 -5.08 -15.06 -4.72
N LEU A 98 -4.24 -15.96 -4.19
CA LEU A 98 -4.27 -16.40 -2.80
C LEU A 98 -2.87 -16.37 -2.16
N ASN A 99 -2.84 -16.27 -0.83
CA ASN A 99 -1.59 -16.29 -0.07
C ASN A 99 -0.82 -17.62 -0.20
N SER A 100 -1.54 -18.73 -0.36
CA SER A 100 -0.95 -20.07 -0.48
C SER A 100 -0.31 -20.38 -1.84
N GLN A 101 -0.43 -19.47 -2.83
CA GLN A 101 0.12 -19.70 -4.16
C GLN A 101 1.57 -19.24 -4.28
N ASN A 102 2.36 -19.98 -5.06
CA ASN A 102 3.66 -19.50 -5.50
C ASN A 102 3.46 -18.59 -6.73
N TRP A 103 3.70 -17.30 -6.58
CA TRP A 103 3.54 -16.33 -7.67
C TRP A 103 4.69 -16.35 -8.71
N ARG A 104 5.86 -16.88 -8.34
CA ARG A 104 7.07 -16.89 -9.18
C ARG A 104 6.88 -17.51 -10.58
N PRO A 105 6.14 -18.62 -10.77
CA PRO A 105 5.91 -19.16 -12.12
C PRO A 105 5.07 -18.24 -13.02
N GLY A 106 4.25 -17.37 -12.45
CA GLY A 106 3.38 -16.46 -13.21
C GLY A 106 3.99 -15.10 -13.52
N ILE A 107 5.11 -14.74 -12.86
CA ILE A 107 5.74 -13.43 -12.99
C ILE A 107 7.26 -13.62 -13.12
N SER A 108 7.80 -13.33 -14.30
CA SER A 108 9.25 -13.39 -14.52
C SER A 108 9.98 -12.24 -13.82
N GLU A 109 11.25 -12.46 -13.45
CA GLU A 109 12.08 -11.51 -12.69
C GLU A 109 12.27 -10.17 -13.40
N ASP A 110 12.30 -10.17 -14.72
CA ASP A 110 12.47 -8.96 -15.54
C ASP A 110 11.26 -8.03 -15.50
N LYS A 111 10.10 -8.52 -15.02
CA LYS A 111 8.88 -7.73 -14.84
C LYS A 111 8.78 -7.06 -13.47
N LEU A 112 9.68 -7.37 -12.54
CA LEU A 112 9.62 -6.84 -11.19
C LEU A 112 10.14 -5.41 -11.09
N LEU A 113 9.48 -4.59 -10.26
CA LEU A 113 9.82 -3.20 -10.01
C LEU A 113 11.28 -3.04 -9.54
N ASN A 114 11.68 -3.79 -8.52
CA ASN A 114 13.06 -3.78 -8.00
C ASN A 114 14.07 -4.18 -9.05
N SER A 115 13.84 -5.25 -9.83
CA SER A 115 14.70 -5.65 -10.94
C SER A 115 14.80 -4.58 -12.03
N HIS A 116 13.71 -3.86 -12.29
CA HIS A 116 13.71 -2.73 -13.23
C HIS A 116 14.64 -1.60 -12.76
N PHE A 117 14.61 -1.26 -11.46
CA PHE A 117 15.51 -0.27 -10.90
C PHE A 117 16.99 -0.73 -10.93
N VAL A 118 17.28 -2.01 -10.62
CA VAL A 118 18.63 -2.59 -10.78
C VAL A 118 19.14 -2.41 -12.21
N LYS A 119 18.34 -2.79 -13.21
CA LYS A 119 18.69 -2.67 -14.65
C LYS A 119 18.92 -1.23 -15.09
N ASN A 120 18.34 -0.25 -14.38
CA ASN A 120 18.48 1.17 -14.68
C ASN A 120 19.52 1.89 -13.81
N ASN A 121 20.48 1.13 -13.25
CA ASN A 121 21.64 1.62 -12.49
C ASN A 121 21.29 2.30 -11.16
N TYR A 122 20.25 1.83 -10.46
CA TYR A 122 20.00 2.17 -9.07
C TYR A 122 20.69 1.15 -8.14
N ARG A 123 21.10 1.60 -6.96
CA ARG A 123 21.34 0.71 -5.83
C ARG A 123 20.01 0.35 -5.21
N VAL A 124 19.63 -0.91 -5.25
CA VAL A 124 18.30 -1.37 -4.85
C VAL A 124 18.42 -2.18 -3.58
N TYR A 125 17.95 -1.60 -2.48
CA TYR A 125 17.99 -2.20 -1.15
C TYR A 125 16.59 -2.59 -0.71
N GLY A 126 16.43 -3.81 -0.19
CA GLY A 126 15.19 -4.28 0.40
C GLY A 126 15.37 -4.65 1.86
N ALA A 127 14.34 -4.43 2.67
CA ALA A 127 14.35 -4.88 4.06
C ALA A 127 12.95 -5.28 4.53
N GLY A 128 12.86 -6.30 5.36
CA GLY A 128 11.62 -6.77 5.98
C GLY A 128 10.64 -7.42 5.00
N LYS A 129 9.34 -7.10 5.10
CA LYS A 129 8.29 -7.73 4.29
C LYS A 129 7.96 -6.90 3.05
N ILE A 130 8.65 -7.14 1.93
CA ILE A 130 8.30 -6.56 0.62
C ILE A 130 7.43 -7.55 -0.17
N TYR A 131 7.82 -8.79 -0.26
CA TYR A 131 7.01 -9.89 -0.78
C TYR A 131 6.34 -10.69 0.36
N HIS A 132 5.47 -11.60 0.00
CA HIS A 132 4.95 -12.61 0.90
C HIS A 132 5.80 -13.90 0.78
N GLY A 133 6.33 -14.38 1.90
CA GLY A 133 7.23 -15.55 1.92
C GLY A 133 8.68 -15.21 1.57
N ALA A 134 9.45 -16.21 1.13
CA ALA A 134 10.85 -16.04 0.77
C ALA A 134 11.00 -15.08 -0.42
N ALA A 135 11.63 -13.96 -0.16
CA ALA A 135 11.58 -12.80 -1.04
C ALA A 135 12.80 -12.66 -1.94
N ASP A 136 13.96 -13.14 -1.50
CA ASP A 136 15.20 -12.80 -2.17
C ASP A 136 15.60 -13.82 -3.23
N ARG A 137 15.87 -13.30 -4.43
CA ARG A 137 16.65 -14.02 -5.45
C ARG A 137 17.81 -13.14 -5.87
N GLY A 138 18.99 -13.73 -5.96
CA GLY A 138 20.19 -13.02 -6.41
C GLY A 138 19.94 -12.28 -7.72
N GLY A 139 20.30 -10.98 -7.75
CA GLY A 139 20.13 -10.11 -8.92
C GLY A 139 18.87 -9.24 -8.92
N GLU A 140 17.88 -9.51 -8.08
CA GLU A 140 16.69 -8.66 -7.91
C GLU A 140 16.95 -7.46 -6.99
N TRP A 141 17.97 -7.53 -6.15
CA TRP A 141 18.37 -6.53 -5.17
C TRP A 141 19.89 -6.35 -5.18
N THR A 142 20.36 -5.18 -4.84
CA THR A 142 21.80 -4.97 -4.54
C THR A 142 22.13 -5.64 -3.20
N ASP A 143 21.25 -5.49 -2.22
CA ASP A 143 21.32 -6.14 -0.90
C ASP A 143 19.93 -6.23 -0.30
N TYR A 144 19.68 -7.27 0.52
CA TYR A 144 18.39 -7.50 1.16
C TYR A 144 18.54 -7.97 2.60
N PHE A 145 17.90 -7.26 3.51
CA PHE A 145 17.82 -7.61 4.92
C PHE A 145 16.43 -8.16 5.28
N PRO A 146 16.25 -9.47 5.47
CA PRO A 146 14.94 -10.06 5.74
C PRO A 146 14.34 -9.68 7.10
N GLY A 147 15.09 -8.98 7.93
CA GLY A 147 14.79 -8.76 9.34
C GLY A 147 15.36 -9.89 10.20
N LYS A 148 15.51 -9.64 11.48
CA LYS A 148 15.88 -10.66 12.48
C LYS A 148 14.62 -11.00 13.26
N GLY A 149 14.28 -12.30 13.37
CA GLY A 149 13.25 -12.77 14.29
C GLY A 149 13.55 -12.34 15.72
N GLY A 150 12.56 -11.81 16.43
CA GLY A 150 12.70 -11.45 17.84
C GLY A 150 12.22 -12.60 18.75
N ASN A 151 12.83 -12.76 19.92
CA ASN A 151 12.27 -13.56 20.99
C ASN A 151 11.19 -12.75 21.71
N LEU A 152 10.00 -12.66 21.09
CA LEU A 152 8.90 -11.84 21.59
C LEU A 152 8.17 -12.59 22.71
N LYS A 153 7.99 -11.90 23.84
CA LYS A 153 7.34 -12.46 25.03
C LYS A 153 6.16 -11.59 25.43
N LEU A 154 5.03 -12.23 25.72
CA LEU A 154 3.89 -11.52 26.30
C LEU A 154 4.28 -10.89 27.64
N ASP A 155 3.77 -9.69 27.86
CA ASP A 155 3.86 -9.01 29.16
C ASP A 155 3.02 -9.75 30.22
N ALA A 156 3.42 -9.68 31.48
CA ALA A 156 2.72 -10.32 32.59
C ALA A 156 1.27 -9.83 32.77
N SER A 157 0.93 -8.65 32.24
CA SER A 157 -0.45 -8.13 32.23
C SER A 157 -1.34 -8.73 31.13
N ALA A 158 -0.77 -9.47 30.16
CA ALA A 158 -1.57 -10.13 29.15
C ALA A 158 -2.31 -11.32 29.76
N LYS A 159 -3.62 -11.42 29.49
CA LYS A 159 -4.43 -12.58 29.95
C LYS A 159 -4.05 -13.86 29.22
N ASP A 160 -3.82 -13.74 27.92
CA ASP A 160 -3.45 -14.79 26.96
C ASP A 160 -3.00 -14.10 25.63
N ASP A 161 -2.86 -14.90 24.57
CA ASP A 161 -2.42 -14.45 23.25
C ASP A 161 -3.57 -14.07 22.29
N GLY A 162 -4.80 -13.87 22.77
CA GLY A 162 -5.94 -13.42 21.95
C GLY A 162 -7.20 -14.29 22.05
N VAL A 163 -8.05 -14.23 21.01
CA VAL A 163 -9.34 -14.93 20.95
C VAL A 163 -9.49 -15.61 19.59
N GLY A 164 -9.76 -16.91 19.60
CA GLY A 164 -9.90 -17.67 18.35
C GLY A 164 -8.66 -17.54 17.49
N GLY A 165 -8.84 -17.19 16.22
CA GLY A 165 -7.75 -16.92 15.30
C GLY A 165 -7.18 -15.49 15.37
N ILE A 166 -7.76 -14.59 16.16
CA ILE A 166 -7.27 -13.21 16.32
C ILE A 166 -6.32 -13.13 17.51
N LYS A 167 -5.02 -13.03 17.20
CA LYS A 167 -3.95 -13.00 18.19
C LYS A 167 -3.55 -11.58 18.57
N PHE A 168 -3.52 -11.28 19.87
CA PHE A 168 -3.17 -9.97 20.38
C PHE A 168 -2.73 -10.00 21.85
N GLY A 169 -1.96 -9.01 22.26
CA GLY A 169 -1.56 -8.80 23.65
C GLY A 169 -0.28 -7.97 23.75
N PRO A 170 -0.10 -7.21 24.85
CA PRO A 170 1.11 -6.44 25.07
C PRO A 170 2.34 -7.33 25.23
N LEU A 171 3.49 -6.82 24.79
CA LEU A 171 4.80 -7.50 24.95
C LEU A 171 5.62 -6.87 26.06
N ALA A 172 6.41 -7.69 26.76
CA ALA A 172 7.42 -7.25 27.71
C ALA A 172 8.69 -6.70 27.04
N ASN A 173 8.81 -6.87 25.72
CA ASN A 173 9.95 -6.44 24.92
C ASN A 173 10.06 -4.92 24.82
N THR A 174 11.25 -4.42 24.44
CA THR A 174 11.48 -3.03 24.05
C THR A 174 11.24 -2.83 22.55
N ASP A 175 11.21 -1.58 22.06
CA ASP A 175 11.07 -1.30 20.63
C ASP A 175 12.26 -1.85 19.82
N GLU A 176 13.47 -1.78 20.39
CA GLU A 176 14.72 -2.22 19.77
C GLU A 176 14.75 -3.74 19.53
N GLU A 177 14.02 -4.49 20.32
CA GLU A 177 13.89 -5.94 20.20
C GLU A 177 12.83 -6.35 19.14
N MET A 178 12.04 -5.39 18.66
CA MET A 178 11.05 -5.65 17.60
C MET A 178 11.73 -5.80 16.23
N PRO A 179 11.33 -6.79 15.41
CA PRO A 179 11.90 -6.98 14.07
C PRO A 179 11.87 -5.72 13.18
N ASP A 180 10.76 -4.98 13.20
CA ASP A 180 10.59 -3.76 12.39
C ASP A 180 11.60 -2.66 12.77
N TYR A 181 12.06 -2.61 14.02
CA TYR A 181 13.11 -1.68 14.43
C TYR A 181 14.43 -1.95 13.69
N GLY A 182 14.81 -3.22 13.57
CA GLY A 182 15.99 -3.63 12.82
C GLY A 182 15.87 -3.35 11.31
N VAL A 183 14.67 -3.59 10.75
CA VAL A 183 14.36 -3.28 9.34
C VAL A 183 14.56 -1.79 9.06
N VAL A 184 14.01 -0.92 9.88
CA VAL A 184 14.17 0.53 9.74
C VAL A 184 15.63 0.95 9.94
N SER A 185 16.34 0.37 10.91
CA SER A 185 17.75 0.69 11.16
C SER A 185 18.63 0.37 9.96
N TYR A 186 18.40 -0.78 9.30
CA TYR A 186 19.08 -1.12 8.04
C TYR A 186 18.78 -0.10 6.92
N CYS A 187 17.50 0.26 6.73
CA CYS A 187 17.13 1.25 5.71
C CYS A 187 17.78 2.62 5.95
N ILE A 188 17.89 3.04 7.21
CA ILE A 188 18.60 4.27 7.61
C ILE A 188 20.08 4.17 7.27
N GLU A 189 20.74 3.06 7.58
CA GLU A 189 22.13 2.82 7.23
C GLU A 189 22.35 2.95 5.71
N LYS A 190 21.53 2.27 4.90
CA LYS A 190 21.62 2.30 3.43
C LYS A 190 21.33 3.67 2.83
N MET A 191 20.47 4.46 3.46
CA MET A 191 20.19 5.85 3.05
C MET A 191 21.40 6.77 3.20
N HIS A 192 22.25 6.53 4.20
CA HIS A 192 23.45 7.32 4.45
C HIS A 192 24.72 6.79 3.75
N GLU A 193 24.61 5.67 3.06
CA GLU A 193 25.72 5.08 2.33
C GLU A 193 26.11 5.96 1.14
N LYS A 194 27.39 6.40 1.09
CA LYS A 194 27.88 7.25 0.02
C LYS A 194 28.03 6.46 -1.27
N ALA A 195 27.43 6.94 -2.35
CA ALA A 195 27.66 6.46 -3.71
C ALA A 195 27.19 7.50 -4.73
N ASP A 196 27.69 7.34 -5.98
CA ASP A 196 27.33 8.20 -7.11
C ASP A 196 25.98 7.81 -7.76
N GLN A 197 25.49 6.60 -7.46
CA GLN A 197 24.24 6.09 -8.00
C GLN A 197 23.06 6.46 -7.08
N PRO A 198 21.87 6.74 -7.65
CA PRO A 198 20.67 6.89 -6.86
C PRO A 198 20.28 5.58 -6.19
N PHE A 199 19.59 5.65 -5.06
CA PHE A 199 19.07 4.47 -4.38
C PHE A 199 17.56 4.28 -4.61
N PHE A 200 17.14 3.02 -4.56
CA PHE A 200 15.78 2.59 -4.31
C PHE A 200 15.80 1.76 -3.02
N ILE A 201 15.25 2.30 -1.93
CA ILE A 201 15.18 1.63 -0.64
C ILE A 201 13.73 1.21 -0.39
N ALA A 202 13.48 -0.10 -0.32
CA ALA A 202 12.20 -0.68 0.05
C ALA A 202 12.23 -1.10 1.53
N CYS A 203 11.47 -0.38 2.37
CA CYS A 203 11.33 -0.64 3.79
C CYS A 203 9.99 -1.32 4.06
N GLY A 204 9.99 -2.61 4.36
CA GLY A 204 8.80 -3.42 4.58
C GLY A 204 8.53 -3.70 6.06
N LEU A 205 7.61 -2.94 6.66
CA LEU A 205 7.17 -3.11 8.05
C LEU A 205 6.14 -4.22 8.15
N VAL A 206 6.28 -5.07 9.18
CA VAL A 206 5.33 -6.15 9.44
C VAL A 206 4.14 -5.64 10.25
N LYS A 207 4.35 -4.73 11.24
CA LYS A 207 3.22 -4.18 11.98
C LYS A 207 2.44 -3.17 11.12
N PRO A 208 1.08 -3.17 11.25
CA PRO A 208 0.24 -3.82 12.28
C PRO A 208 -0.21 -5.27 12.03
N HIS A 209 0.36 -6.04 11.10
CA HIS A 209 -0.01 -7.46 10.90
C HIS A 209 -0.03 -8.25 12.23
N MET A 210 -1.01 -9.17 12.33
CA MET A 210 -1.12 -10.09 13.46
C MET A 210 0.15 -10.91 13.72
N PRO A 211 0.41 -11.33 14.99
CA PRO A 211 -0.35 -10.96 16.19
C PRO A 211 -0.28 -9.46 16.46
N PHE A 212 -1.41 -8.86 16.92
CA PHE A 212 -1.43 -7.44 17.33
C PHE A 212 -0.71 -7.29 18.67
N SER A 213 0.60 -7.45 18.60
CA SER A 213 1.46 -7.50 19.79
C SER A 213 2.69 -6.62 19.57
N VAL A 214 2.84 -5.65 20.44
CA VAL A 214 3.91 -4.65 20.50
C VAL A 214 4.23 -4.34 21.97
N PRO A 215 5.36 -3.68 22.30
CA PRO A 215 5.68 -3.31 23.65
C PRO A 215 4.54 -2.63 24.40
N LYS A 216 4.35 -3.02 25.68
CA LYS A 216 3.23 -2.59 26.53
C LYS A 216 2.97 -1.08 26.51
N LYS A 217 4.02 -0.25 26.43
CA LYS A 217 3.89 1.23 26.41
C LYS A 217 2.96 1.73 25.29
N TRP A 218 2.85 1.00 24.17
CA TRP A 218 1.95 1.35 23.05
C TRP A 218 0.50 1.04 23.39
N PHE A 219 0.23 -0.03 24.15
CA PHE A 219 -1.10 -0.33 24.67
C PHE A 219 -1.56 0.73 25.70
N ASP A 220 -0.62 1.20 26.57
CA ASP A 220 -0.90 2.21 27.59
C ASP A 220 -1.35 3.57 26.99
N MET A 221 -1.07 3.81 25.70
CA MET A 221 -1.58 4.98 24.99
C MET A 221 -3.09 4.94 24.73
N PHE A 222 -3.74 3.78 24.86
CA PHE A 222 -5.14 3.53 24.53
C PHE A 222 -5.83 2.83 25.71
N PRO A 223 -6.24 3.56 26.78
CA PRO A 223 -6.93 2.95 27.91
C PRO A 223 -8.17 2.17 27.45
N LEU A 224 -8.30 0.91 27.89
CA LEU A 224 -9.34 -0.01 27.41
C LEU A 224 -10.75 0.55 27.56
N ASP A 225 -11.05 1.22 28.70
CA ASP A 225 -12.35 1.82 28.98
C ASP A 225 -12.71 2.94 27.99
N SER A 226 -11.70 3.60 27.40
CA SER A 226 -11.90 4.66 26.41
C SER A 226 -12.13 4.14 24.98
N ILE A 227 -11.89 2.85 24.73
CA ILE A 227 -12.02 2.27 23.39
C ILE A 227 -13.48 2.29 22.93
N GLN A 228 -13.68 2.91 21.78
CA GLN A 228 -14.93 2.92 21.04
C GLN A 228 -14.84 1.93 19.89
N LEU A 229 -15.85 1.08 19.77
CA LEU A 229 -15.98 0.19 18.62
C LEU A 229 -16.45 1.00 17.40
N GLN A 230 -15.99 0.58 16.22
CA GLN A 230 -16.47 1.12 14.96
C GLN A 230 -17.97 0.83 14.77
N PRO A 231 -18.68 1.63 13.95
CA PRO A 231 -20.08 1.36 13.61
C PRO A 231 -20.19 -0.05 12.98
N HIS A 232 -21.17 -0.81 13.45
CA HIS A 232 -21.49 -2.14 12.95
C HIS A 232 -22.99 -2.43 13.14
N ARG A 233 -23.53 -3.36 12.34
CA ARG A 233 -24.92 -3.80 12.41
C ARG A 233 -24.98 -5.32 12.46
N ALA A 234 -25.88 -5.87 13.24
CA ALA A 234 -26.05 -7.32 13.36
C ALA A 234 -26.71 -7.93 12.10
N ASP A 235 -27.52 -7.15 11.39
CA ASP A 235 -28.24 -7.50 10.17
C ASP A 235 -27.52 -7.10 8.86
N ASP A 236 -26.24 -6.74 8.96
CA ASP A 236 -25.48 -6.18 7.84
C ASP A 236 -25.20 -7.18 6.69
N LEU A 237 -25.42 -8.46 6.92
CA LEU A 237 -25.26 -9.52 5.91
C LEU A 237 -26.59 -10.01 5.32
N ASP A 238 -27.74 -9.49 5.73
CA ASP A 238 -29.06 -10.01 5.33
C ASP A 238 -29.34 -9.81 3.82
N ASP A 239 -28.78 -8.76 3.21
CA ASP A 239 -28.93 -8.45 1.79
C ASP A 239 -27.68 -8.80 0.94
N VAL A 240 -26.69 -9.46 1.55
CA VAL A 240 -25.46 -9.88 0.90
C VAL A 240 -25.64 -11.27 0.26
N PRO A 241 -25.17 -11.49 -0.99
CA PRO A 241 -25.30 -12.79 -1.63
C PRO A 241 -24.45 -13.88 -0.92
N PRO A 242 -24.80 -15.18 -1.09
CA PRO A 242 -24.14 -16.28 -0.37
C PRO A 242 -22.61 -16.29 -0.48
N ALA A 243 -22.05 -15.92 -1.63
CA ALA A 243 -20.61 -15.82 -1.81
C ALA A 243 -19.98 -14.74 -0.89
N GLY A 244 -20.65 -13.59 -0.74
CA GLY A 244 -20.21 -12.53 0.18
C GLY A 244 -20.31 -12.96 1.64
N VAL A 245 -21.44 -13.57 2.05
CA VAL A 245 -21.59 -14.12 3.40
C VAL A 245 -20.51 -15.15 3.71
N LYS A 246 -20.18 -16.01 2.74
CA LYS A 246 -19.08 -16.99 2.88
C LYS A 246 -17.73 -16.30 3.06
N MET A 247 -17.46 -15.19 2.36
CA MET A 247 -16.23 -14.40 2.54
C MET A 247 -16.19 -13.73 3.92
N ALA A 248 -17.34 -13.22 4.40
CA ALA A 248 -17.42 -12.64 5.74
C ALA A 248 -17.04 -13.64 6.83
N GLY A 249 -17.48 -14.90 6.71
CA GLY A 249 -17.23 -15.94 7.70
C GLY A 249 -17.74 -15.59 9.10
N PRO A 250 -19.00 -15.14 9.27
CA PRO A 250 -19.48 -14.53 10.53
C PRO A 250 -19.45 -15.49 11.72
N GLN A 251 -19.48 -16.80 11.46
CA GLN A 251 -19.41 -17.83 12.50
C GLN A 251 -17.97 -18.16 12.97
N GLY A 252 -16.96 -17.57 12.33
CA GLY A 252 -15.55 -17.75 12.68
C GLY A 252 -15.06 -16.77 13.75
N ASP A 253 -14.06 -15.98 13.38
CA ASP A 253 -13.42 -15.01 14.30
C ASP A 253 -14.40 -14.00 14.88
N HIS A 254 -15.40 -13.53 14.09
CA HIS A 254 -16.40 -12.58 14.58
C HIS A 254 -17.22 -13.19 15.73
N ALA A 255 -17.78 -14.38 15.54
CA ALA A 255 -18.54 -15.06 16.59
C ALA A 255 -17.69 -15.34 17.84
N ALA A 256 -16.43 -15.72 17.67
CA ALA A 256 -15.51 -15.95 18.77
C ALA A 256 -15.24 -14.66 19.57
N ILE A 257 -14.96 -13.55 18.90
CA ILE A 257 -14.72 -12.24 19.53
C ILE A 257 -15.97 -11.75 20.28
N VAL A 258 -17.15 -11.80 19.65
CA VAL A 258 -18.42 -11.40 20.29
C VAL A 258 -18.70 -12.23 21.52
N LYS A 259 -18.58 -13.58 21.41
CA LYS A 259 -18.79 -14.51 22.54
C LYS A 259 -17.84 -14.26 23.70
N SER A 260 -16.59 -13.88 23.41
CA SER A 260 -15.59 -13.63 24.45
C SER A 260 -15.78 -12.31 25.19
N GLY A 261 -16.55 -11.35 24.63
CA GLY A 261 -16.67 -9.98 25.15
C GLY A 261 -15.38 -9.12 24.99
N ARG A 262 -14.38 -9.61 24.23
CA ARG A 262 -13.05 -8.98 24.14
C ARG A 262 -12.83 -8.16 22.87
N TRP A 263 -13.89 -7.68 22.23
CA TRP A 263 -13.79 -6.89 21.00
C TRP A 263 -12.98 -5.60 21.22
N LYS A 264 -13.22 -4.89 22.32
CA LYS A 264 -12.45 -3.67 22.66
C LYS A 264 -10.96 -3.95 22.84
N GLU A 265 -10.59 -5.08 23.44
CA GLU A 265 -9.19 -5.49 23.60
C GLU A 265 -8.51 -5.70 22.24
N ALA A 266 -9.19 -6.35 21.29
CA ALA A 266 -8.67 -6.55 19.95
C ALA A 266 -8.51 -5.23 19.18
N VAL A 267 -9.47 -4.29 19.30
CA VAL A 267 -9.37 -2.94 18.71
C VAL A 267 -8.25 -2.13 19.37
N GLN A 268 -8.12 -2.15 20.68
CA GLN A 268 -7.00 -1.54 21.42
C GLN A 268 -5.66 -2.03 20.89
N ALA A 269 -5.52 -3.33 20.74
CA ALA A 269 -4.30 -3.96 20.27
C ALA A 269 -3.94 -3.55 18.83
N TYR A 270 -4.94 -3.46 17.94
CA TYR A 270 -4.71 -2.97 16.58
C TYR A 270 -4.26 -1.50 16.57
N LEU A 271 -4.90 -0.63 17.36
CA LEU A 271 -4.50 0.78 17.52
C LEU A 271 -3.07 0.90 18.09
N ALA A 272 -2.72 0.07 19.07
CA ALA A 272 -1.37 0.04 19.64
C ALA A 272 -0.31 -0.37 18.59
N THR A 273 -0.63 -1.36 17.75
CA THR A 273 0.29 -1.78 16.67
C THR A 273 0.42 -0.75 15.56
N ILE A 274 -0.64 0.00 15.25
CA ILE A 274 -0.59 1.16 14.34
C ILE A 274 0.34 2.25 14.90
N ALA A 275 0.20 2.60 16.18
CA ALA A 275 1.02 3.63 16.80
C ALA A 275 2.51 3.24 16.84
N PHE A 276 2.83 1.97 17.11
CA PHE A 276 4.19 1.45 17.00
C PHE A 276 4.73 1.56 15.57
N CYS A 277 3.94 1.14 14.59
CA CYS A 277 4.32 1.22 13.16
C CYS A 277 4.59 2.68 12.76
N ASP A 278 3.71 3.61 13.16
CA ASP A 278 3.89 5.04 12.91
C ASP A 278 5.20 5.58 13.50
N ALA A 279 5.57 5.13 14.70
CA ALA A 279 6.85 5.50 15.29
C ALA A 279 8.05 4.98 14.49
N GLN A 280 7.97 3.79 13.90
CA GLN A 280 9.00 3.28 13.00
C GLN A 280 9.08 4.09 11.70
N VAL A 281 7.94 4.48 11.13
CA VAL A 281 7.89 5.43 10.01
C VAL A 281 8.52 6.77 10.41
N GLY A 282 8.27 7.23 11.64
CA GLY A 282 8.88 8.45 12.18
C GLY A 282 10.40 8.41 12.19
N ARG A 283 11.00 7.32 12.67
CA ARG A 283 12.47 7.13 12.67
C ARG A 283 13.05 7.23 11.25
N LEU A 284 12.37 6.62 10.29
CA LEU A 284 12.81 6.64 8.89
C LEU A 284 12.70 8.03 8.28
N LEU A 285 11.61 8.76 8.54
CA LEU A 285 11.43 10.14 8.08
C LEU A 285 12.43 11.11 8.72
N ASP A 286 12.73 10.95 10.02
CA ASP A 286 13.73 11.79 10.73
C ASP A 286 15.13 11.61 10.14
N ALA A 287 15.49 10.38 9.75
CA ALA A 287 16.75 10.10 9.09
C ALA A 287 16.80 10.69 7.67
N TRP A 288 15.69 10.54 6.90
CA TRP A 288 15.56 11.14 5.58
C TRP A 288 15.64 12.68 5.63
N GLU A 289 14.96 13.34 6.56
CA GLU A 289 14.99 14.80 6.71
C GLU A 289 16.39 15.35 7.00
N LYS A 290 17.25 14.56 7.67
CA LYS A 290 18.65 14.88 7.96
C LYS A 290 19.63 14.45 6.86
N SER A 291 19.15 13.68 5.89
CA SER A 291 19.98 13.18 4.79
C SER A 291 20.27 14.29 3.78
N PRO A 292 21.49 14.33 3.19
CA PRO A 292 21.77 15.20 2.05
C PRO A 292 20.94 14.89 0.81
N GLN A 293 20.28 13.74 0.76
CA GLN A 293 19.41 13.31 -0.34
C GLN A 293 17.93 13.75 -0.16
N ARG A 294 17.61 14.47 0.92
CA ARG A 294 16.24 14.90 1.28
C ARG A 294 15.48 15.51 0.11
N ASP A 295 16.11 16.48 -0.57
CA ASP A 295 15.44 17.28 -1.59
C ASP A 295 15.39 16.60 -2.96
N ASN A 296 16.05 15.42 -3.10
CA ASN A 296 16.04 14.58 -4.31
C ASN A 296 15.55 13.15 -4.04
N THR A 297 14.61 12.97 -3.11
CA THR A 297 14.04 11.66 -2.77
C THR A 297 12.52 11.66 -2.94
N ILE A 298 12.02 10.73 -3.74
CA ILE A 298 10.61 10.38 -3.83
C ILE A 298 10.28 9.46 -2.65
N ILE A 299 9.20 9.75 -1.93
CA ILE A 299 8.66 8.85 -0.89
C ILE A 299 7.30 8.35 -1.36
N CYS A 300 7.12 7.03 -1.36
CA CYS A 300 5.85 6.36 -1.58
C CYS A 300 5.55 5.47 -0.36
N LEU A 301 4.54 5.83 0.43
CA LEU A 301 4.06 5.02 1.55
C LEU A 301 2.74 4.37 1.19
N TRP A 302 2.64 3.06 1.38
CA TRP A 302 1.47 2.26 1.06
C TRP A 302 1.30 1.08 2.02
N SER A 303 0.08 0.55 2.12
CA SER A 303 -0.19 -0.73 2.78
C SER A 303 -0.67 -1.75 1.75
N ASP A 304 -0.33 -3.02 1.94
CA ASP A 304 -0.66 -4.06 0.96
C ASP A 304 -2.17 -4.32 0.82
N HIS A 305 -2.95 -4.17 1.86
CA HIS A 305 -4.41 -4.20 1.90
C HIS A 305 -4.93 -3.60 3.21
N GLY A 306 -6.25 -3.50 3.34
CA GLY A 306 -6.91 -3.08 4.56
C GLY A 306 -7.15 -4.25 5.53
N TRP A 307 -8.00 -4.00 6.53
CA TRP A 307 -8.35 -4.96 7.58
C TRP A 307 -9.71 -4.62 8.18
N SER A 308 -10.58 -5.60 8.36
CA SER A 308 -11.85 -5.47 9.08
C SER A 308 -11.68 -5.88 10.55
N LEU A 309 -12.36 -5.15 11.43
CA LEU A 309 -12.37 -5.38 12.88
C LEU A 309 -13.79 -5.63 13.41
N GLY A 310 -14.66 -6.18 12.58
CA GLY A 310 -16.04 -6.55 12.90
C GLY A 310 -17.10 -5.93 11.98
N GLU A 311 -16.70 -5.01 11.09
CA GLU A 311 -17.58 -4.51 10.03
C GLU A 311 -18.01 -5.67 9.13
N LYS A 312 -19.26 -5.69 8.66
CA LYS A 312 -19.84 -6.81 7.91
C LYS A 312 -19.74 -8.16 8.66
N SER A 313 -19.78 -8.15 10.00
CA SER A 313 -19.54 -9.34 10.83
C SER A 313 -18.28 -10.12 10.39
N HIS A 314 -17.29 -9.40 9.85
CA HIS A 314 -16.05 -9.92 9.29
C HIS A 314 -14.84 -9.46 10.10
N TRP A 315 -13.85 -10.31 10.20
CA TRP A 315 -12.52 -10.02 10.74
C TRP A 315 -11.46 -10.37 9.72
N ARG A 316 -10.32 -9.69 9.80
CA ARG A 316 -9.19 -9.84 8.87
C ARG A 316 -9.40 -9.12 7.53
N LYS A 317 -8.76 -9.61 6.52
CA LYS A 317 -8.76 -9.28 5.10
C LYS A 317 -9.65 -10.30 4.36
N PHE A 318 -9.43 -10.56 3.10
CA PHE A 318 -10.09 -11.63 2.33
C PHE A 318 -11.57 -11.36 1.94
N ALA A 319 -11.98 -10.10 1.93
CA ALA A 319 -13.28 -9.68 1.45
C ALA A 319 -13.16 -8.46 0.52
N LEU A 320 -14.25 -8.10 -0.19
CA LEU A 320 -14.22 -7.11 -1.27
C LEU A 320 -14.85 -5.76 -0.90
N TRP A 321 -15.23 -5.57 0.37
CA TRP A 321 -15.80 -4.34 0.91
C TRP A 321 -14.74 -3.26 1.20
N GLU A 322 -15.19 -2.11 1.67
CA GLU A 322 -14.34 -0.93 1.87
C GLU A 322 -13.18 -1.22 2.84
N GLU A 323 -13.44 -1.78 4.03
CA GLU A 323 -12.44 -1.93 5.08
C GLU A 323 -11.25 -2.84 4.69
N PRO A 324 -11.44 -4.01 4.06
CA PRO A 324 -10.32 -4.85 3.64
C PRO A 324 -9.62 -4.36 2.37
N THR A 325 -10.25 -3.46 1.57
CA THR A 325 -9.69 -3.05 0.28
C THR A 325 -9.10 -1.66 0.28
N ARG A 326 -9.61 -0.74 1.11
CA ARG A 326 -9.10 0.63 1.23
C ARG A 326 -7.92 0.70 2.16
N THR A 327 -6.90 1.45 1.74
CA THR A 327 -5.60 1.49 2.42
C THR A 327 -5.05 2.91 2.51
N VAL A 328 -3.97 3.10 3.27
CA VAL A 328 -3.19 4.34 3.28
C VAL A 328 -2.33 4.44 2.02
N PHE A 329 -2.27 5.63 1.43
CA PHE A 329 -1.45 5.88 0.25
C PHE A 329 -0.99 7.34 0.21
N ILE A 330 0.31 7.55 0.40
CA ILE A 330 0.91 8.88 0.49
C ILE A 330 2.12 8.97 -0.44
N TRP A 331 2.20 10.05 -1.20
CA TRP A 331 3.33 10.36 -2.07
C TRP A 331 3.94 11.71 -1.74
N LYS A 332 5.26 11.76 -1.69
CA LYS A 332 6.03 12.99 -1.72
C LYS A 332 7.04 12.89 -2.85
N ALA A 333 6.90 13.70 -3.87
CA ALA A 333 7.81 13.77 -5.03
C ALA A 333 8.33 15.20 -5.18
N PRO A 334 9.66 15.42 -5.09
CA PRO A 334 10.25 16.74 -5.18
C PRO A 334 9.89 17.45 -6.49
N GLY A 335 9.45 18.71 -6.39
CA GLY A 335 9.05 19.51 -7.55
C GLY A 335 7.75 19.09 -8.25
N VAL A 336 7.08 18.03 -7.76
CA VAL A 336 5.85 17.51 -8.36
C VAL A 336 4.66 17.63 -7.41
N THR A 337 4.75 17.07 -6.19
CA THR A 337 3.63 17.05 -5.26
C THR A 337 3.47 18.38 -4.52
N PRO A 338 2.25 18.96 -4.46
CA PRO A 338 1.95 20.06 -3.55
C PRO A 338 1.98 19.55 -2.10
N SER A 339 2.38 20.42 -1.16
CA SER A 339 2.30 20.12 0.27
C SER A 339 0.83 20.08 0.73
N GLY A 340 0.48 19.02 1.48
CA GLY A 340 -0.87 18.83 2.01
C GLY A 340 -1.95 18.60 0.95
N GLY A 341 -1.57 18.12 -0.23
CA GLY A 341 -2.52 17.78 -1.29
C GLY A 341 -3.40 16.60 -0.88
N VAL A 342 -4.71 16.68 -1.15
CA VAL A 342 -5.70 15.63 -0.89
C VAL A 342 -6.36 15.28 -2.22
N CYS A 343 -6.12 14.05 -2.68
CA CYS A 343 -6.69 13.50 -3.90
C CYS A 343 -7.83 12.53 -3.57
N GLU A 344 -9.03 12.83 -4.05
CA GLU A 344 -10.22 11.99 -3.83
C GLU A 344 -10.50 11.02 -4.99
N ARG A 345 -9.63 11.02 -6.01
CA ARG A 345 -9.77 10.10 -7.15
C ARG A 345 -9.46 8.68 -6.71
N PRO A 346 -10.30 7.68 -7.11
CA PRO A 346 -10.02 6.29 -6.81
C PRO A 346 -8.82 5.82 -7.62
N VAL A 347 -7.87 5.18 -6.94
CA VAL A 347 -6.69 4.58 -7.57
C VAL A 347 -6.42 3.22 -6.98
N ASP A 348 -5.84 2.32 -7.76
CA ASP A 348 -5.34 1.05 -7.25
C ASP A 348 -3.81 0.91 -7.43
N TYR A 349 -3.24 -0.05 -6.76
CA TYR A 349 -1.79 -0.17 -6.63
C TYR A 349 -1.05 -0.64 -7.88
N THR A 350 -1.75 -1.06 -8.95
CA THR A 350 -1.08 -1.24 -10.24
C THR A 350 -0.52 0.07 -10.78
N SER A 351 -1.00 1.21 -10.29
CA SER A 351 -0.52 2.54 -10.66
C SER A 351 0.86 2.91 -10.09
N ILE A 352 1.35 2.20 -9.06
CA ILE A 352 2.63 2.54 -8.41
C ILE A 352 3.80 2.41 -9.37
N TYR A 353 3.93 1.28 -10.06
CA TYR A 353 5.06 1.02 -10.93
C TYR A 353 5.16 2.03 -12.10
N PRO A 354 4.11 2.26 -12.93
CA PRO A 354 4.19 3.24 -14.01
C PRO A 354 4.45 4.66 -13.50
N THR A 355 3.92 5.02 -12.32
CA THR A 355 4.15 6.34 -11.71
C THR A 355 5.60 6.51 -11.26
N LEU A 356 6.20 5.49 -10.65
CA LEU A 356 7.62 5.53 -10.31
C LEU A 356 8.49 5.67 -11.56
N CYS A 357 8.18 4.96 -12.66
CA CYS A 357 8.87 5.16 -13.93
C CYS A 357 8.77 6.60 -14.42
N ALA A 358 7.57 7.18 -14.42
CA ALA A 358 7.37 8.56 -14.85
C ALA A 358 8.14 9.57 -14.00
N LEU A 359 8.10 9.43 -12.67
CA LEU A 359 8.76 10.34 -11.73
C LEU A 359 10.29 10.22 -11.75
N THR A 360 10.84 9.05 -12.09
CA THR A 360 12.28 8.81 -12.16
C THR A 360 12.86 8.93 -13.57
N GLY A 361 12.01 9.19 -14.57
CA GLY A 361 12.43 9.25 -15.97
C GLY A 361 12.88 7.89 -16.53
N LEU A 362 12.44 6.77 -15.93
CA LEU A 362 12.75 5.43 -16.40
C LEU A 362 11.78 4.98 -17.50
N PRO A 363 12.22 4.11 -18.44
CA PRO A 363 11.33 3.54 -19.43
C PRO A 363 10.16 2.81 -18.78
N GLN A 364 8.94 3.01 -19.28
CA GLN A 364 7.77 2.29 -18.80
C GLN A 364 7.69 0.93 -19.51
N PRO A 365 7.71 -0.19 -18.76
CA PRO A 365 7.55 -1.51 -19.35
C PRO A 365 6.17 -1.73 -19.98
N ALA A 366 6.12 -2.44 -21.12
CA ALA A 366 4.85 -2.65 -21.85
C ALA A 366 3.87 -3.63 -21.18
N HIS A 367 4.32 -4.39 -20.17
CA HIS A 367 3.50 -5.40 -19.50
C HIS A 367 2.62 -4.85 -18.37
N LEU A 368 2.72 -3.56 -18.05
CA LEU A 368 2.01 -2.96 -16.93
C LEU A 368 0.51 -2.84 -17.21
N ASP A 369 -0.33 -3.30 -16.28
CA ASP A 369 -1.79 -3.16 -16.33
C ASP A 369 -2.26 -1.81 -15.77
N GLY A 370 -1.43 -1.17 -14.92
CA GLY A 370 -1.74 0.08 -14.25
C GLY A 370 -1.50 1.31 -15.10
N ARG A 371 -2.03 2.44 -14.65
CA ARG A 371 -1.82 3.75 -15.26
C ARG A 371 -0.97 4.64 -14.36
N ASP A 372 -0.15 5.46 -14.98
CA ASP A 372 0.58 6.53 -14.30
C ASP A 372 -0.40 7.56 -13.70
N ILE A 373 -0.23 7.85 -12.41
CA ILE A 373 -0.99 8.84 -11.66
C ILE A 373 -0.19 10.12 -11.37
N SER A 374 0.93 10.36 -12.05
CA SER A 374 1.77 11.54 -11.83
C SER A 374 1.01 12.84 -12.09
N ALA A 375 0.02 12.84 -12.99
CA ALA A 375 -0.89 13.96 -13.20
C ALA A 375 -1.69 14.30 -11.92
N LEU A 376 -2.19 13.29 -11.19
CA LEU A 376 -2.89 13.46 -9.92
C LEU A 376 -1.95 13.91 -8.80
N LEU A 377 -0.68 13.50 -8.86
CA LEU A 377 0.34 13.95 -7.90
C LEU A 377 0.68 15.43 -8.09
N LYS A 378 0.60 15.94 -9.33
CA LYS A 378 0.86 17.34 -9.66
C LYS A 378 -0.37 18.22 -9.39
N ASP A 379 -1.55 17.73 -9.76
CA ASP A 379 -2.84 18.39 -9.55
C ASP A 379 -3.86 17.36 -9.03
N VAL A 380 -4.14 17.44 -7.74
CA VAL A 380 -5.05 16.53 -7.05
C VAL A 380 -6.49 16.54 -7.59
N LYS A 381 -6.84 17.55 -8.39
CA LYS A 381 -8.14 17.72 -9.04
C LYS A 381 -8.13 17.35 -10.53
N ALA A 382 -7.00 16.90 -11.06
CA ALA A 382 -6.89 16.51 -12.47
C ALA A 382 -7.98 15.48 -12.84
N THR A 383 -8.38 15.49 -14.10
CA THR A 383 -9.39 14.56 -14.63
C THR A 383 -8.89 13.13 -14.51
N TRP A 384 -9.73 12.27 -13.93
CA TRP A 384 -9.45 10.86 -13.75
C TRP A 384 -10.76 10.07 -13.82
N ASP A 385 -10.88 9.18 -14.78
CA ASP A 385 -12.11 8.40 -15.07
C ASP A 385 -11.91 6.89 -14.85
N VAL A 386 -10.76 6.50 -14.28
CA VAL A 386 -10.39 5.10 -14.08
C VAL A 386 -10.77 4.67 -12.67
N PRO A 387 -11.63 3.66 -12.51
CA PRO A 387 -11.93 3.12 -11.18
C PRO A 387 -10.78 2.26 -10.66
N ALA A 388 -10.74 2.08 -9.35
CA ALA A 388 -9.92 1.07 -8.71
C ALA A 388 -10.57 -0.31 -8.87
N ILE A 389 -9.73 -1.33 -9.08
CA ILE A 389 -10.18 -2.72 -9.23
C ILE A 389 -9.42 -3.60 -8.25
N THR A 390 -10.17 -4.32 -7.40
CA THR A 390 -9.62 -5.32 -6.48
C THR A 390 -10.17 -6.69 -6.81
N THR A 391 -9.32 -7.72 -6.72
CA THR A 391 -9.68 -9.12 -7.01
C THR A 391 -9.37 -10.00 -5.80
N HIS A 392 -10.31 -10.85 -5.37
CA HIS A 392 -10.09 -11.85 -4.33
C HIS A 392 -10.53 -13.24 -4.78
N GLY A 393 -9.57 -14.15 -4.94
CA GLY A 393 -9.84 -15.44 -5.57
C GLY A 393 -10.15 -15.30 -7.06
N PHE A 394 -10.42 -16.43 -7.71
CA PHE A 394 -10.71 -16.48 -9.13
C PHE A 394 -12.10 -15.89 -9.41
N GLN A 395 -12.17 -14.88 -10.31
CA GLN A 395 -13.40 -14.24 -10.79
C GLN A 395 -14.26 -13.50 -9.74
N ASN A 396 -13.74 -13.21 -8.56
CA ASN A 396 -14.41 -12.30 -7.63
C ASN A 396 -13.74 -10.93 -7.69
N HIS A 397 -14.49 -9.91 -8.04
CA HIS A 397 -13.96 -8.57 -8.28
C HIS A 397 -14.79 -7.49 -7.65
N THR A 398 -14.16 -6.40 -7.21
CA THR A 398 -14.83 -5.14 -6.91
C THR A 398 -14.30 -4.03 -7.80
N VAL A 399 -15.21 -3.18 -8.26
CA VAL A 399 -14.94 -1.94 -9.01
C VAL A 399 -15.36 -0.77 -8.13
N ARG A 400 -14.44 0.15 -7.85
CA ARG A 400 -14.66 1.31 -6.98
C ARG A 400 -14.41 2.61 -7.74
N THR A 401 -15.48 3.37 -7.98
CA THR A 401 -15.44 4.75 -8.51
C THR A 401 -15.44 5.75 -7.34
N GLU A 402 -15.58 7.05 -7.60
CA GLU A 402 -15.67 8.04 -6.52
C GLU A 402 -16.85 7.81 -5.60
N ASP A 403 -18.01 7.43 -6.16
CA ASP A 403 -19.28 7.38 -5.44
C ASP A 403 -19.86 5.97 -5.34
N TRP A 404 -19.39 5.01 -6.13
CA TRP A 404 -20.01 3.70 -6.23
C TRP A 404 -19.02 2.57 -6.04
N ARG A 405 -19.47 1.51 -5.35
CA ARG A 405 -18.83 0.20 -5.33
C ARG A 405 -19.73 -0.83 -5.98
N TYR A 406 -19.17 -1.61 -6.87
CA TYR A 406 -19.82 -2.77 -7.48
C TYR A 406 -18.97 -4.01 -7.24
N ILE A 407 -19.58 -5.05 -6.67
CA ILE A 407 -18.93 -6.35 -6.46
C ILE A 407 -19.64 -7.37 -7.32
N ARG A 408 -18.88 -8.24 -7.97
CA ARG A 408 -19.37 -9.42 -8.65
C ARG A 408 -18.56 -10.63 -8.25
N TYR A 409 -19.28 -11.66 -7.86
CA TYR A 409 -18.73 -12.94 -7.44
C TYR A 409 -18.70 -13.94 -8.59
N ALA A 410 -17.86 -14.99 -8.47
CA ALA A 410 -17.71 -16.04 -9.48
C ALA A 410 -18.97 -16.85 -9.72
N ASP A 411 -19.87 -16.95 -8.73
CA ASP A 411 -21.17 -17.63 -8.82
C ASP A 411 -22.28 -16.75 -9.46
N GLY A 412 -21.94 -15.51 -9.82
CA GLY A 412 -22.87 -14.54 -10.39
C GLY A 412 -23.56 -13.64 -9.36
N GLY A 413 -23.35 -13.83 -8.06
CA GLY A 413 -23.82 -12.92 -7.01
C GLY A 413 -23.26 -11.50 -7.18
N GLU A 414 -24.07 -10.49 -6.85
CA GLU A 414 -23.71 -9.09 -7.05
C GLU A 414 -24.05 -8.24 -5.83
N GLU A 415 -23.19 -7.23 -5.58
CA GLU A 415 -23.47 -6.15 -4.64
C GLU A 415 -23.24 -4.80 -5.34
N LEU A 416 -24.03 -3.81 -4.95
CA LEU A 416 -23.89 -2.43 -5.40
C LEU A 416 -24.14 -1.48 -4.23
N TYR A 417 -23.21 -0.57 -4.00
CA TYR A 417 -23.30 0.41 -2.92
C TYR A 417 -23.10 1.82 -3.44
N ASP A 418 -23.94 2.75 -2.97
CA ASP A 418 -23.71 4.19 -3.09
C ASP A 418 -22.78 4.64 -1.96
N ALA A 419 -21.49 4.65 -2.23
CA ALA A 419 -20.49 4.93 -1.20
C ALA A 419 -20.45 6.40 -0.75
N ALA A 420 -21.17 7.30 -1.43
CA ALA A 420 -21.35 8.67 -1.00
C ALA A 420 -22.49 8.79 0.03
N ALA A 421 -23.60 8.09 -0.20
CA ALA A 421 -24.76 8.10 0.69
C ALA A 421 -24.66 7.05 1.81
N ASP A 422 -24.01 5.92 1.53
CA ASP A 422 -23.83 4.78 2.46
C ASP A 422 -22.33 4.36 2.50
N PRO A 423 -21.48 5.15 3.17
CA PRO A 423 -20.04 4.88 3.23
C PRO A 423 -19.67 3.62 4.04
N LEU A 424 -20.64 3.02 4.72
CA LEU A 424 -20.48 1.79 5.50
C LEU A 424 -20.98 0.54 4.75
N GLU A 425 -21.52 0.73 3.54
CA GLU A 425 -21.97 -0.36 2.67
C GLU A 425 -23.07 -1.23 3.31
N TYR A 426 -24.03 -0.58 4.04
CA TYR A 426 -25.10 -1.28 4.77
C TYR A 426 -26.23 -1.76 3.88
N THR A 427 -26.44 -1.15 2.69
CA THR A 427 -27.59 -1.45 1.85
C THR A 427 -27.15 -1.86 0.45
N ASN A 428 -27.35 -3.13 0.12
CA ASN A 428 -27.05 -3.65 -1.22
C ASN A 428 -28.17 -3.25 -2.22
N LEU A 429 -27.80 -2.42 -3.19
CA LEU A 429 -28.70 -1.88 -4.22
C LEU A 429 -28.72 -2.73 -5.51
N ALA A 430 -27.98 -3.84 -5.58
CA ALA A 430 -27.76 -4.58 -6.82
C ALA A 430 -29.05 -5.17 -7.44
N ALA A 431 -30.03 -5.51 -6.62
CA ALA A 431 -31.31 -6.07 -7.05
C ALA A 431 -32.33 -5.00 -7.51
N ARG A 432 -32.05 -3.71 -7.29
CA ARG A 432 -32.98 -2.63 -7.61
C ARG A 432 -32.96 -2.29 -9.09
N PRO A 433 -34.12 -2.33 -9.80
CA PRO A 433 -34.19 -2.09 -11.25
C PRO A 433 -33.66 -0.72 -11.68
N GLU A 434 -33.87 0.32 -10.88
CA GLU A 434 -33.41 1.69 -11.14
C GLU A 434 -31.89 1.80 -11.22
N HIS A 435 -31.13 0.86 -10.64
CA HIS A 435 -29.67 0.82 -10.69
C HIS A 435 -29.11 -0.10 -11.80
N ALA A 436 -29.94 -0.72 -12.64
CA ALA A 436 -29.50 -1.65 -13.68
C ALA A 436 -28.47 -1.01 -14.65
N ALA A 437 -28.74 0.22 -15.10
CA ALA A 437 -27.83 0.95 -15.99
C ALA A 437 -26.49 1.27 -15.31
N ARG A 438 -26.52 1.63 -14.04
CA ARG A 438 -25.33 1.88 -13.22
C ARG A 438 -24.47 0.63 -13.11
N LYS A 439 -25.07 -0.49 -12.71
CA LYS A 439 -24.38 -1.80 -12.65
C LYS A 439 -23.73 -2.15 -13.99
N ALA A 440 -24.48 -2.06 -15.09
CA ALA A 440 -23.97 -2.36 -16.41
C ALA A 440 -22.77 -1.47 -16.80
N GLY A 441 -22.80 -0.20 -16.40
CA GLY A 441 -21.67 0.73 -16.58
C GLY A 441 -20.43 0.32 -15.81
N LEU A 442 -20.58 -0.05 -14.55
CA LEU A 442 -19.48 -0.49 -13.67
C LEU A 442 -18.92 -1.86 -14.10
N ALA A 443 -19.80 -2.78 -14.52
CA ALA A 443 -19.40 -4.12 -14.98
C ALA A 443 -18.46 -4.10 -16.20
N LYS A 444 -18.46 -3.03 -17.01
CA LYS A 444 -17.52 -2.86 -18.12
C LYS A 444 -16.05 -2.79 -17.71
N TRP A 445 -15.81 -2.43 -16.45
CA TRP A 445 -14.46 -2.31 -15.89
C TRP A 445 -13.92 -3.62 -15.30
N LEU A 446 -14.78 -4.61 -15.14
CA LEU A 446 -14.35 -5.93 -14.65
C LEU A 446 -13.29 -6.53 -15.59
N PRO A 447 -12.29 -7.25 -15.06
CA PRO A 447 -11.31 -7.95 -15.88
C PRO A 447 -12.00 -8.84 -16.91
N LYS A 448 -11.64 -8.66 -18.18
CA LYS A 448 -12.22 -9.43 -19.31
C LYS A 448 -11.68 -10.85 -19.36
N THR A 449 -10.47 -11.04 -18.88
CA THR A 449 -9.79 -12.32 -18.78
C THR A 449 -9.36 -12.56 -17.34
N ASN A 450 -9.42 -13.82 -16.91
CA ASN A 450 -8.88 -14.25 -15.64
C ASN A 450 -7.91 -15.42 -15.94
N ALA A 451 -6.64 -15.20 -15.72
CA ALA A 451 -5.65 -16.24 -15.88
C ALA A 451 -5.96 -17.43 -14.94
N PRO A 452 -5.69 -18.67 -15.35
CA PRO A 452 -5.81 -19.81 -14.46
C PRO A 452 -5.05 -19.61 -13.16
N ALA A 453 -5.61 -20.06 -12.06
CA ALA A 453 -4.99 -19.93 -10.74
C ALA A 453 -3.63 -20.65 -10.72
N LEU A 454 -2.60 -19.98 -10.26
CA LEU A 454 -1.27 -20.57 -10.06
C LEU A 454 -1.35 -21.71 -9.02
N PRO A 455 -0.47 -22.71 -9.11
CA PRO A 455 -0.45 -23.81 -8.15
C PRO A 455 -0.14 -23.30 -6.73
N GLY A 456 -0.70 -23.99 -5.73
CA GLY A 456 -0.37 -23.77 -4.32
C GLY A 456 1.10 -24.13 -4.07
N GLY A 457 1.83 -23.23 -3.39
CA GLY A 457 3.19 -23.52 -2.91
C GLY A 457 3.12 -24.29 -1.59
N GLY A 458 3.74 -25.44 -1.52
CA GLY A 458 4.01 -26.08 -0.24
C GLY A 458 5.06 -25.27 0.53
N GLY A 459 4.68 -24.60 1.63
CA GLY A 459 5.63 -23.96 2.52
C GLY A 459 5.46 -22.44 2.70
N GLY A 460 4.32 -22.05 3.11
CA GLY A 460 4.04 -20.76 3.71
C GLY A 460 2.76 -20.91 4.50
N GLY A 461 2.84 -21.12 5.79
CA GLY A 461 1.69 -21.10 6.69
C GLY A 461 1.02 -19.73 6.61
N GLY A 462 0.27 -19.50 5.55
CA GLY A 462 -0.53 -18.31 5.37
C GLY A 462 -1.83 -18.49 6.15
N GLU A 463 -2.26 -17.44 6.81
CA GLU A 463 -3.48 -17.32 7.62
C GLU A 463 -4.76 -17.84 6.96
N GLY A 464 -4.77 -18.16 5.66
CA GLY A 464 -5.91 -18.74 4.93
C GLY A 464 -6.11 -20.25 5.11
N ASP A 465 -5.11 -21.00 5.62
CA ASP A 465 -5.23 -22.46 5.85
C ASP A 465 -5.72 -22.80 7.24
N GLU A 466 -5.70 -21.89 8.21
CA GLU A 466 -6.23 -22.15 9.56
C GLU A 466 -7.75 -22.29 9.57
N ALA A 467 -8.49 -21.67 8.65
CA ALA A 467 -9.93 -21.86 8.50
C ALA A 467 -10.33 -23.30 8.07
N LYS A 468 -9.38 -24.07 7.53
CA LYS A 468 -9.60 -25.50 7.18
C LYS A 468 -9.29 -26.48 8.30
N LYS A 469 -8.59 -26.07 9.35
CA LYS A 469 -8.24 -26.93 10.49
C LYS A 469 -9.27 -26.91 11.63
N ALA A 470 -10.30 -26.07 11.52
CA ALA A 470 -11.41 -26.01 12.48
C ALA A 470 -12.67 -26.75 11.93
N LYS A 471 -12.48 -27.96 11.39
CA LYS A 471 -13.56 -28.92 11.16
C LYS A 471 -13.39 -30.07 12.11
#